data_b12d06647875347de0756355337b0bf7
#
_entry.id   b12d06647875347de0756355337b0bf7
#
_cell.length_a   1.000
_cell.length_b   1.000
_cell.length_c   1.000
_cell.angle_alpha   90.00
_cell.angle_beta   90.00
_cell.angle_gamma   90.00
#
_symmetry.space_group_name_H-M   'P 1'
#
loop_
_entity.id
_entity.type
_entity.pdbx_description
1 polymer ?
#
loop_
_entity_poly.entity_id
_entity_poly.type
_entity_poly.pdbx_seq_one_letter_code
_entity_poly.pdbx_strand_id
1 'polypeptide(L)'
;MNELMNKIKDRLDQAGIKYELIKLPEDISMDIKVHMKFHGENIRQAMPNMVLKTEKGLVVVQRRGDTQIDNKKLKKLLNVQRLSLANENELKTLGLEPGIVPPLGYEIPFFMDQKVLENDQIYTGTGDRLFALKLNPHDLLKVNKATIGDFTRLEDKESGGRVLSGIRATGRLHLGNYLGAVKGMLELQENPDYQTFYMVVDLHTVTTPYDKDTLKDSVRNIIIDYLACGLDPQKSTIFIQSMVPEHIELAYLFSTVVSVARMQHLPTFKEKVKQHPGNVTMALLNYPVLMAADILVYKAGLVPVGVDQEPHLEVTREIARKMNEKYGLNLPEPERFATPGEYVPSLTGEGKMSKSVEGSYINITDNLEVIKEKLAKAPTDQGKGSKVPTEGGVASLLELVELFQGLEKRKEYEKQYIGEGIRYKELKEELAQAIYDELKGIQDKRSELEKDSEFVDQVIKEGADKARKVASETLREVKKAMGISF
;
A
#
# COMPACT_ATOMS: atom_id res chain seq x y z
N MET A 1 32.80 10.14 7.78
CA MET A 1 33.00 9.76 6.37
C MET A 1 33.69 8.42 6.34
N ASN A 2 33.14 7.47 5.59
CA ASN A 2 33.71 6.14 5.47
C ASN A 2 34.84 6.09 4.41
N GLU A 3 35.63 5.00 4.36
CA GLU A 3 36.78 4.83 3.46
C GLU A 3 36.37 4.94 1.99
N LEU A 4 35.19 4.42 1.63
CA LEU A 4 34.68 4.44 0.25
C LEU A 4 34.39 5.87 -0.23
N MET A 5 33.77 6.68 0.63
CA MET A 5 33.48 8.08 0.33
C MET A 5 34.77 8.90 0.13
N ASN A 6 35.83 8.62 0.90
CA ASN A 6 37.12 9.27 0.70
C ASN A 6 37.72 8.90 -0.68
N LYS A 7 37.68 7.62 -1.06
CA LYS A 7 38.11 7.17 -2.41
C LYS A 7 37.34 7.86 -3.54
N ILE A 8 36.03 8.09 -3.35
CA ILE A 8 35.19 8.80 -4.32
C ILE A 8 35.65 10.24 -4.47
N LYS A 9 35.86 10.96 -3.35
CA LYS A 9 36.35 12.34 -3.34
C LYS A 9 37.72 12.44 -4.04
N ASP A 10 38.66 11.61 -3.64
CA ASP A 10 40.00 11.60 -4.23
C ASP A 10 39.97 11.44 -5.76
N ARG A 11 39.13 10.51 -6.26
CA ARG A 11 38.97 10.29 -7.72
C ARG A 11 38.33 11.50 -8.43
N LEU A 12 37.34 12.16 -7.81
CA LEU A 12 36.69 13.34 -8.38
C LEU A 12 37.64 14.57 -8.37
N ASP A 13 38.37 14.77 -7.27
CA ASP A 13 39.34 15.85 -7.10
C ASP A 13 40.51 15.71 -8.08
N GLN A 14 41.07 14.48 -8.22
CA GLN A 14 42.14 14.21 -9.20
C GLN A 14 41.69 14.43 -10.64
N ALA A 15 40.42 14.22 -10.94
CA ALA A 15 39.85 14.48 -12.26
C ALA A 15 39.42 15.93 -12.48
N GLY A 16 39.54 16.80 -11.47
CA GLY A 16 39.12 18.20 -11.54
C GLY A 16 37.60 18.38 -11.68
N ILE A 17 36.80 17.43 -11.20
CA ILE A 17 35.34 17.46 -11.31
C ILE A 17 34.75 18.27 -10.16
N LYS A 18 33.84 19.18 -10.51
CA LYS A 18 33.07 19.93 -9.51
C LYS A 18 31.91 19.06 -8.98
N TYR A 19 31.80 18.95 -7.68
CA TYR A 19 30.72 18.26 -7.00
C TYR A 19 30.37 18.95 -5.68
N GLU A 20 29.20 18.59 -5.15
CA GLU A 20 28.73 19.02 -3.83
C GLU A 20 28.39 17.79 -2.99
N LEU A 21 28.85 17.76 -1.74
CA LEU A 21 28.45 16.77 -0.75
C LEU A 21 27.38 17.37 0.17
N ILE A 22 26.21 16.79 0.16
CA ILE A 22 25.06 17.27 0.90
C ILE A 22 24.86 16.36 2.10
N LYS A 23 24.90 16.93 3.32
CA LYS A 23 24.62 16.18 4.55
C LYS A 23 23.12 15.91 4.66
N LEU A 24 22.77 14.65 4.94
CA LEU A 24 21.40 14.18 5.12
C LEU A 24 21.05 14.07 6.60
N PRO A 25 19.77 14.19 7.01
CA PRO A 25 19.29 13.85 8.34
C PRO A 25 19.57 12.38 8.67
N GLU A 26 19.85 12.08 9.94
CA GLU A 26 20.20 10.71 10.39
C GLU A 26 19.02 9.73 10.26
N ASP A 27 17.80 10.23 10.33
CA ASP A 27 16.54 9.51 10.27
C ASP A 27 15.87 9.53 8.90
N ILE A 28 16.54 10.08 7.86
CA ILE A 28 15.97 10.15 6.51
C ILE A 28 15.74 8.72 5.95
N SER A 29 14.55 8.50 5.41
CA SER A 29 14.24 7.26 4.70
C SER A 29 15.17 7.05 3.50
N MET A 30 15.53 5.78 3.22
CA MET A 30 16.31 5.42 2.02
C MET A 30 15.52 5.50 0.72
N ASP A 31 14.25 5.87 0.76
CA ASP A 31 13.43 6.11 -0.43
C ASP A 31 13.94 7.33 -1.21
N ILE A 32 14.23 7.12 -2.47
CA ILE A 32 14.74 8.14 -3.37
C ILE A 32 13.78 9.34 -3.55
N LYS A 33 12.47 9.11 -3.45
CA LYS A 33 11.45 10.16 -3.53
C LYS A 33 11.54 11.08 -2.31
N VAL A 34 11.76 10.50 -1.12
CA VAL A 34 11.96 11.26 0.13
C VAL A 34 13.24 12.08 0.05
N HIS A 35 14.34 11.51 -0.47
CA HIS A 35 15.59 12.24 -0.68
C HIS A 35 15.40 13.44 -1.63
N MET A 36 14.75 13.22 -2.79
CA MET A 36 14.55 14.31 -3.75
C MET A 36 13.63 15.40 -3.22
N LYS A 37 12.59 15.04 -2.45
CA LYS A 37 11.74 16.01 -1.75
C LYS A 37 12.54 16.82 -0.71
N PHE A 38 13.45 16.19 0.03
CA PHE A 38 14.34 16.88 0.97
C PHE A 38 15.23 17.92 0.26
N HIS A 39 15.73 17.59 -0.93
CA HIS A 39 16.53 18.51 -1.74
C HIS A 39 15.70 19.60 -2.44
N GLY A 40 14.36 19.51 -2.45
CA GLY A 40 13.49 20.40 -3.22
C GLY A 40 13.58 20.21 -4.73
N GLU A 41 14.01 19.02 -5.17
CA GLU A 41 14.34 18.70 -6.56
C GLU A 41 13.43 17.62 -7.15
N ASN A 42 13.40 17.54 -8.49
CA ASN A 42 12.60 16.57 -9.21
C ASN A 42 13.24 15.17 -9.18
N ILE A 43 12.42 14.12 -9.09
CA ILE A 43 12.86 12.72 -9.14
C ILE A 43 13.72 12.39 -10.38
N ARG A 44 13.55 13.13 -11.49
CA ARG A 44 14.35 12.98 -12.71
C ARG A 44 15.85 13.26 -12.47
N GLN A 45 16.19 14.10 -11.49
CA GLN A 45 17.57 14.44 -11.15
C GLN A 45 18.20 13.38 -10.24
N ALA A 46 17.45 12.46 -9.70
CA ALA A 46 18.01 11.33 -8.97
C ALA A 46 18.69 10.34 -9.92
N MET A 47 19.84 9.80 -9.49
CA MET A 47 20.53 8.71 -10.19
C MET A 47 20.78 7.55 -9.21
N PRO A 48 19.83 6.64 -9.06
CA PRO A 48 20.05 5.40 -8.32
C PRO A 48 21.03 4.48 -9.06
N ASN A 49 21.89 3.82 -8.27
CA ASN A 49 22.83 2.82 -8.74
C ASN A 49 22.42 1.44 -8.22
N MET A 50 22.48 0.45 -9.08
CA MET A 50 22.11 -0.93 -8.75
C MET A 50 23.24 -1.87 -9.15
N VAL A 51 23.64 -2.78 -8.27
CA VAL A 51 24.55 -3.86 -8.63
C VAL A 51 23.72 -5.06 -9.08
N LEU A 52 23.95 -5.49 -10.31
CA LEU A 52 23.28 -6.64 -10.89
C LEU A 52 24.29 -7.78 -11.13
N LYS A 53 23.80 -9.01 -10.90
CA LYS A 53 24.52 -10.23 -11.17
C LYS A 53 24.13 -10.78 -12.54
N THR A 54 25.14 -11.15 -13.32
CA THR A 54 25.02 -11.83 -14.60
C THR A 54 25.85 -13.12 -14.59
N GLU A 55 25.69 -13.96 -15.60
CA GLU A 55 26.59 -15.11 -15.80
C GLU A 55 28.04 -14.70 -16.11
N LYS A 56 28.30 -13.42 -16.44
CA LYS A 56 29.66 -12.88 -16.72
C LYS A 56 30.26 -12.13 -15.51
N GLY A 57 29.55 -12.04 -14.40
CA GLY A 57 29.97 -11.32 -13.20
C GLY A 57 29.02 -10.20 -12.78
N LEU A 58 29.47 -9.36 -11.85
CA LEU A 58 28.72 -8.22 -11.34
C LEU A 58 28.90 -7.00 -12.24
N VAL A 59 27.85 -6.22 -12.39
CA VAL A 59 27.84 -4.94 -13.12
C VAL A 59 27.07 -3.90 -12.35
N VAL A 60 27.42 -2.62 -12.49
CA VAL A 60 26.64 -1.49 -11.96
C VAL A 60 25.77 -0.92 -13.06
N VAL A 61 24.52 -0.71 -12.75
CA VAL A 61 23.55 -0.08 -13.63
C VAL A 61 23.08 1.23 -12.99
N GLN A 62 23.21 2.31 -13.75
CA GLN A 62 22.87 3.67 -13.36
C GLN A 62 21.67 4.14 -14.19
N ARG A 63 20.60 4.53 -13.56
CA ARG A 63 19.37 4.97 -14.23
C ARG A 63 18.88 6.32 -13.72
N ARG A 64 18.05 6.99 -14.50
CA ARG A 64 17.35 8.18 -14.03
C ARG A 64 16.25 7.80 -13.03
N GLY A 65 15.99 8.61 -12.03
CA GLY A 65 15.10 8.29 -10.91
C GLY A 65 13.65 8.00 -11.30
N ASP A 66 13.16 8.62 -12.38
CA ASP A 66 11.81 8.43 -12.95
C ASP A 66 11.73 7.30 -14.00
N THR A 67 12.71 6.40 -14.02
CA THR A 67 12.76 5.30 -15.00
C THR A 67 12.85 3.93 -14.33
N GLN A 68 12.39 2.90 -15.03
CA GLN A 68 12.57 1.49 -14.67
C GLN A 68 13.47 0.78 -15.69
N ILE A 69 14.21 -0.25 -15.24
CA ILE A 69 15.04 -1.07 -16.10
C ILE A 69 14.15 -1.92 -17.02
N ASP A 70 14.38 -1.85 -18.32
CA ASP A 70 13.86 -2.80 -19.29
C ASP A 70 14.84 -3.99 -19.38
N ASN A 71 14.49 -5.08 -18.72
CA ASN A 71 15.32 -6.27 -18.65
C ASN A 71 15.68 -6.85 -20.03
N LYS A 72 14.81 -6.72 -21.04
CA LYS A 72 15.07 -7.20 -22.40
C LYS A 72 16.15 -6.36 -23.08
N LYS A 73 16.02 -5.03 -23.01
CA LYS A 73 17.00 -4.10 -23.55
C LYS A 73 18.34 -4.24 -22.82
N LEU A 74 18.33 -4.33 -21.48
CA LEU A 74 19.54 -4.44 -20.68
C LEU A 74 20.27 -5.76 -20.94
N LYS A 75 19.58 -6.91 -20.99
CA LYS A 75 20.18 -8.20 -21.36
C LYS A 75 20.84 -8.17 -22.74
N LYS A 76 20.19 -7.50 -23.70
CA LYS A 76 20.74 -7.32 -25.04
C LYS A 76 22.01 -6.47 -25.00
N LEU A 77 22.04 -5.36 -24.29
CA LEU A 77 23.20 -4.48 -24.13
C LEU A 77 24.38 -5.22 -23.49
N LEU A 78 24.11 -5.94 -22.38
CA LEU A 78 25.11 -6.72 -21.64
C LEU A 78 25.53 -8.01 -22.37
N ASN A 79 24.79 -8.43 -23.40
CA ASN A 79 24.92 -9.71 -24.07
C ASN A 79 24.91 -10.90 -23.09
N VAL A 80 23.84 -10.97 -22.27
CA VAL A 80 23.63 -11.97 -21.21
C VAL A 80 22.24 -12.58 -21.28
N GLN A 81 22.08 -13.79 -20.73
CA GLN A 81 20.80 -14.48 -20.66
C GLN A 81 20.15 -14.32 -19.27
N ARG A 82 20.96 -14.23 -18.23
CA ARG A 82 20.51 -14.15 -16.84
C ARG A 82 20.87 -12.81 -16.24
N LEU A 83 19.90 -12.27 -15.46
CA LEU A 83 20.05 -10.99 -14.77
C LEU A 83 19.24 -11.04 -13.46
N SER A 84 19.89 -10.74 -12.36
CA SER A 84 19.24 -10.63 -11.05
C SER A 84 19.89 -9.52 -10.23
N LEU A 85 19.22 -9.04 -9.19
CA LEU A 85 19.84 -8.14 -8.22
C LEU A 85 20.94 -8.88 -7.46
N ALA A 86 22.07 -8.22 -7.19
CA ALA A 86 23.13 -8.79 -6.35
C ALA A 86 22.61 -8.93 -4.90
N ASN A 87 22.91 -10.04 -4.26
CA ASN A 87 22.59 -10.27 -2.86
C ASN A 87 23.59 -9.59 -1.92
N GLU A 88 23.29 -9.56 -0.61
CA GLU A 88 24.15 -8.92 0.39
C GLU A 88 25.58 -9.45 0.43
N ASN A 89 25.78 -10.76 0.23
CA ASN A 89 27.12 -11.35 0.24
C ASN A 89 27.92 -10.86 -0.97
N GLU A 90 27.29 -10.76 -2.13
CA GLU A 90 27.91 -10.23 -3.34
C GLU A 90 28.25 -8.75 -3.20
N LEU A 91 27.37 -7.93 -2.59
CA LEU A 91 27.66 -6.52 -2.27
C LEU A 91 28.83 -6.38 -1.30
N LYS A 92 28.91 -7.21 -0.25
CA LYS A 92 30.01 -7.20 0.72
C LYS A 92 31.37 -7.49 0.05
N THR A 93 31.44 -8.29 -1.02
CA THR A 93 32.70 -8.51 -1.75
C THR A 93 33.24 -7.25 -2.42
N LEU A 94 32.37 -6.27 -2.65
CA LEU A 94 32.72 -4.96 -3.21
C LEU A 94 32.88 -3.87 -2.13
N GLY A 95 32.71 -4.22 -0.86
CA GLY A 95 32.67 -3.27 0.24
C GLY A 95 31.42 -2.39 0.25
N LEU A 96 30.31 -2.88 -0.30
CA LEU A 96 29.05 -2.16 -0.46
C LEU A 96 27.98 -2.68 0.49
N GLU A 97 27.05 -1.78 0.85
CA GLU A 97 25.83 -2.11 1.59
C GLU A 97 24.59 -1.90 0.71
N PRO A 98 23.50 -2.67 0.93
CA PRO A 98 22.23 -2.48 0.25
C PRO A 98 21.70 -1.04 0.42
N GLY A 99 21.20 -0.46 -0.68
CA GLY A 99 20.55 0.87 -0.68
C GLY A 99 21.49 2.07 -0.76
N ILE A 100 22.82 1.91 -0.57
CA ILE A 100 23.78 3.03 -0.60
C ILE A 100 24.92 2.85 -1.61
N VAL A 101 24.62 2.24 -2.74
CA VAL A 101 25.59 1.98 -3.82
C VAL A 101 26.03 3.30 -4.46
N PRO A 102 27.33 3.67 -4.40
CA PRO A 102 27.85 4.89 -5.02
C PRO A 102 28.11 4.73 -6.53
N PRO A 103 28.27 5.85 -7.28
CA PRO A 103 28.43 5.81 -8.74
C PRO A 103 29.84 5.45 -9.21
N LEU A 104 30.79 5.32 -8.31
CA LEU A 104 32.20 4.96 -8.57
C LEU A 104 32.88 4.50 -7.27
N GLY A 105 34.13 4.08 -7.34
CA GLY A 105 34.93 3.69 -6.16
C GLY A 105 35.28 2.20 -6.08
N TYR A 106 34.84 1.39 -7.04
CA TYR A 106 35.10 -0.05 -7.13
C TYR A 106 35.27 -0.52 -8.58
N GLU A 107 35.88 -1.68 -8.78
CA GLU A 107 36.40 -2.13 -10.08
C GLU A 107 35.46 -3.18 -10.71
N ILE A 108 34.27 -2.79 -11.13
CA ILE A 108 33.36 -3.59 -11.96
C ILE A 108 32.78 -2.72 -13.08
N PRO A 109 32.27 -3.29 -14.19
CA PRO A 109 31.74 -2.53 -15.29
C PRO A 109 30.53 -1.67 -14.90
N PHE A 110 30.50 -0.43 -15.38
CA PHE A 110 29.40 0.52 -15.21
C PHE A 110 28.62 0.67 -16.52
N PHE A 111 27.31 0.71 -16.39
CA PHE A 111 26.37 0.97 -17.49
C PHE A 111 25.43 2.11 -17.07
N MET A 112 25.37 3.16 -17.86
CA MET A 112 24.52 4.32 -17.60
C MET A 112 23.45 4.44 -18.67
N ASP A 113 22.19 4.58 -18.26
CA ASP A 113 21.11 4.86 -19.21
C ASP A 113 21.26 6.27 -19.77
N GLN A 114 21.06 6.41 -21.06
CA GLN A 114 21.21 7.69 -21.76
C GLN A 114 20.33 8.82 -21.18
N LYS A 115 19.16 8.48 -20.58
CA LYS A 115 18.26 9.48 -19.98
C LYS A 115 18.85 10.17 -18.76
N VAL A 116 19.87 9.58 -18.10
CA VAL A 116 20.60 10.26 -17.01
C VAL A 116 21.28 11.52 -17.51
N LEU A 117 21.81 11.48 -18.75
CA LEU A 117 22.53 12.58 -19.38
C LEU A 117 21.64 13.74 -19.85
N GLU A 118 20.31 13.59 -19.77
CA GLU A 118 19.37 14.68 -20.03
C GLU A 118 19.29 15.70 -18.88
N ASN A 119 19.95 15.43 -17.74
CA ASN A 119 20.01 16.33 -16.61
C ASN A 119 21.33 17.12 -16.58
N ASP A 120 21.29 18.38 -16.18
CA ASP A 120 22.49 19.20 -15.92
C ASP A 120 23.17 18.82 -14.60
N GLN A 121 22.37 18.37 -13.63
CA GLN A 121 22.82 17.96 -12.30
C GLN A 121 22.06 16.68 -11.88
N ILE A 122 22.77 15.78 -11.21
CA ILE A 122 22.21 14.57 -10.63
C ILE A 122 22.55 14.47 -9.15
N TYR A 123 21.66 13.77 -8.41
CA TYR A 123 21.82 13.40 -7.01
C TYR A 123 21.97 11.88 -6.91
N THR A 124 23.02 11.43 -6.23
CA THR A 124 23.34 9.99 -6.12
C THR A 124 23.95 9.65 -4.75
N GLY A 125 24.05 8.37 -4.43
CA GLY A 125 24.63 7.90 -3.17
C GLY A 125 26.14 8.07 -3.13
N THR A 126 26.69 8.15 -1.92
CA THR A 126 28.14 8.26 -1.66
C THR A 126 28.75 6.99 -1.08
N GLY A 127 27.91 5.95 -0.79
CA GLY A 127 28.32 4.83 0.05
C GLY A 127 28.28 5.12 1.55
N ASP A 128 27.82 6.33 1.94
CA ASP A 128 27.58 6.74 3.32
C ASP A 128 26.14 7.27 3.44
N ARG A 129 25.36 6.73 4.39
CA ARG A 129 23.94 7.09 4.57
C ARG A 129 23.71 8.56 4.89
N LEU A 130 24.70 9.22 5.48
CA LEU A 130 24.59 10.59 5.93
C LEU A 130 24.93 11.61 4.85
N PHE A 131 25.27 11.17 3.63
CA PHE A 131 25.69 12.07 2.57
C PHE A 131 25.14 11.68 1.20
N ALA A 132 24.66 12.67 0.45
CA ALA A 132 24.37 12.57 -0.97
C ALA A 132 25.45 13.31 -1.78
N LEU A 133 25.67 12.87 -3.01
CA LEU A 133 26.59 13.49 -3.96
C LEU A 133 25.80 14.17 -5.07
N LYS A 134 26.05 15.46 -5.31
CA LYS A 134 25.48 16.23 -6.42
C LYS A 134 26.58 16.59 -7.40
N LEU A 135 26.42 16.27 -8.68
CA LEU A 135 27.39 16.57 -9.74
C LEU A 135 26.74 16.52 -11.13
N ASN A 136 27.50 16.97 -12.14
CA ASN A 136 27.08 16.85 -13.53
C ASN A 136 27.31 15.39 -14.03
N PRO A 137 26.31 14.73 -14.65
CA PRO A 137 26.43 13.34 -15.11
C PRO A 137 27.47 13.15 -16.24
N HIS A 138 27.68 14.15 -17.10
CA HIS A 138 28.70 14.08 -18.13
C HIS A 138 30.12 14.11 -17.54
N ASP A 139 30.32 14.81 -16.41
CA ASP A 139 31.59 14.80 -15.70
C ASP A 139 31.82 13.45 -15.00
N LEU A 140 30.78 12.85 -14.44
CA LEU A 140 30.84 11.51 -13.85
C LEU A 140 31.32 10.47 -14.85
N LEU A 141 30.88 10.53 -16.11
CA LEU A 141 31.31 9.61 -17.18
C LEU A 141 32.83 9.63 -17.42
N LYS A 142 33.49 10.78 -17.22
CA LYS A 142 34.94 10.90 -17.39
C LYS A 142 35.71 10.03 -16.39
N VAL A 143 35.11 9.76 -15.22
CA VAL A 143 35.74 9.02 -14.12
C VAL A 143 35.31 7.57 -14.06
N ASN A 144 34.00 7.28 -14.16
CA ASN A 144 33.48 5.92 -14.02
C ASN A 144 33.51 5.13 -15.35
N LYS A 145 33.75 5.83 -16.49
CA LYS A 145 33.83 5.25 -17.85
C LYS A 145 32.66 4.33 -18.18
N ALA A 146 31.45 4.69 -17.72
CA ALA A 146 30.26 3.88 -17.90
C ALA A 146 29.94 3.72 -19.40
N THR A 147 29.54 2.51 -19.80
CA THR A 147 28.95 2.26 -21.12
C THR A 147 27.54 2.82 -21.18
N ILE A 148 27.28 3.74 -22.13
CA ILE A 148 25.96 4.36 -22.31
C ILE A 148 25.07 3.43 -23.16
N GLY A 149 23.79 3.32 -22.75
CA GLY A 149 22.79 2.58 -23.50
C GLY A 149 21.38 3.06 -23.25
N ASP A 150 20.43 2.71 -24.14
CA ASP A 150 19.00 2.86 -23.92
C ASP A 150 18.45 1.54 -23.35
N PHE A 151 18.42 1.42 -22.04
CA PHE A 151 17.96 0.21 -21.36
C PHE A 151 16.92 0.47 -20.27
N THR A 152 16.40 1.69 -20.22
CA THR A 152 15.26 1.99 -19.34
C THR A 152 14.04 2.42 -20.15
N ARG A 153 12.89 2.35 -19.49
CA ARG A 153 11.67 3.03 -19.90
C ARG A 153 11.33 4.07 -18.85
N LEU A 154 10.65 5.14 -19.21
CA LEU A 154 10.04 6.01 -18.21
C LEU A 154 9.17 5.13 -17.29
N GLU A 155 9.26 5.35 -15.98
CA GLU A 155 8.17 4.88 -15.13
C GLU A 155 6.92 5.50 -15.75
N ASP A 156 6.06 4.66 -16.32
CA ASP A 156 4.77 5.14 -16.75
C ASP A 156 4.19 5.86 -15.53
N LYS A 157 3.82 7.14 -15.68
CA LYS A 157 3.05 7.84 -14.64
C LYS A 157 1.78 7.05 -14.29
N GLU A 158 1.41 6.12 -15.17
CA GLU A 158 0.35 5.13 -14.97
C GLU A 158 0.75 3.93 -14.09
N SER A 159 2.07 3.60 -13.92
CA SER A 159 2.52 2.43 -13.13
C SER A 159 3.23 2.78 -11.82
N GLY A 160 3.67 4.02 -11.65
CA GLY A 160 4.31 4.48 -10.43
C GLY A 160 3.28 5.02 -9.45
N GLY A 161 2.61 4.16 -8.71
CA GLY A 161 1.71 4.64 -7.67
C GLY A 161 0.24 4.29 -7.88
N ARG A 162 -0.08 3.17 -8.53
CA ARG A 162 -1.45 2.68 -8.47
C ARG A 162 -1.72 2.06 -7.12
N VAL A 163 -2.82 2.50 -6.52
CA VAL A 163 -3.31 2.04 -5.22
C VAL A 163 -4.62 1.31 -5.46
N LEU A 164 -4.76 0.12 -4.88
CA LEU A 164 -6.05 -0.55 -4.83
C LEU A 164 -6.45 -0.81 -3.39
N SER A 165 -7.69 -0.50 -3.06
CA SER A 165 -8.32 -0.96 -1.82
C SER A 165 -9.79 -1.26 -2.05
N GLY A 166 -10.39 -2.02 -1.12
CA GLY A 166 -11.81 -2.34 -1.21
C GLY A 166 -12.38 -2.86 0.10
N ILE A 167 -13.67 -2.58 0.31
CA ILE A 167 -14.42 -3.00 1.50
C ILE A 167 -15.55 -3.95 1.08
N ARG A 168 -15.74 -5.03 1.85
CA ARG A 168 -16.81 -6.01 1.62
C ARG A 168 -18.19 -5.41 1.89
N ALA A 169 -19.16 -5.78 1.06
CA ALA A 169 -20.55 -5.32 1.16
C ALA A 169 -21.32 -6.05 2.27
N THR A 170 -20.87 -5.95 3.50
CA THR A 170 -21.50 -6.57 4.69
C THR A 170 -22.43 -5.61 5.45
N GLY A 171 -23.04 -4.66 4.76
CA GLY A 171 -23.85 -3.60 5.29
C GLY A 171 -23.10 -2.27 5.40
N ARG A 172 -23.56 -1.34 6.26
CA ARG A 172 -23.00 0.02 6.40
C ARG A 172 -21.59 0.00 6.97
N LEU A 173 -20.78 1.04 6.71
CA LEU A 173 -19.46 1.17 7.33
C LEU A 173 -19.58 1.39 8.86
N HIS A 174 -18.64 0.85 9.60
CA HIS A 174 -18.46 1.12 11.02
C HIS A 174 -17.14 1.86 11.26
N LEU A 175 -16.93 2.39 12.48
CA LEU A 175 -15.71 3.14 12.81
C LEU A 175 -14.42 2.42 12.46
N GLY A 176 -14.36 1.08 12.64
CA GLY A 176 -13.20 0.27 12.26
C GLY A 176 -12.91 0.31 10.77
N ASN A 177 -13.94 0.37 9.89
CA ASN A 177 -13.73 0.56 8.45
C ASN A 177 -13.31 2.00 8.14
N TYR A 178 -13.93 2.98 8.79
CA TYR A 178 -13.63 4.39 8.57
C TYR A 178 -12.19 4.74 8.97
N LEU A 179 -11.80 4.44 10.20
CA LEU A 179 -10.46 4.76 10.70
C LEU A 179 -9.39 3.85 10.09
N GLY A 180 -9.68 2.54 9.95
CA GLY A 180 -8.72 1.54 9.53
C GLY A 180 -8.50 1.44 8.03
N ALA A 181 -9.42 1.92 7.20
CA ALA A 181 -9.32 1.85 5.75
C ALA A 181 -9.61 3.19 5.07
N VAL A 182 -10.79 3.79 5.32
CA VAL A 182 -11.22 4.96 4.54
C VAL A 182 -10.33 6.18 4.77
N LYS A 183 -9.86 6.43 6.01
CA LYS A 183 -8.90 7.53 6.28
C LYS A 183 -7.60 7.36 5.48
N GLY A 184 -7.09 6.15 5.36
CA GLY A 184 -5.93 5.87 4.51
C GLY A 184 -6.22 6.04 3.02
N MET A 185 -7.42 5.68 2.56
CA MET A 185 -7.85 5.94 1.18
C MET A 185 -7.90 7.44 0.88
N LEU A 186 -8.41 8.26 1.82
CA LEU A 186 -8.45 9.72 1.70
C LEU A 186 -7.06 10.34 1.64
N GLU A 187 -6.14 9.88 2.48
CA GLU A 187 -4.74 10.34 2.45
C GLU A 187 -4.08 10.04 1.11
N LEU A 188 -4.26 8.82 0.60
CA LEU A 188 -3.69 8.41 -0.69
C LEU A 188 -4.36 9.10 -1.88
N GLN A 189 -5.66 9.44 -1.80
CA GLN A 189 -6.37 10.21 -2.82
C GLN A 189 -5.78 11.61 -3.01
N GLU A 190 -5.35 12.26 -1.93
CA GLU A 190 -4.81 13.63 -1.99
C GLU A 190 -3.36 13.67 -2.48
N ASN A 191 -2.70 12.53 -2.61
CA ASN A 191 -1.34 12.46 -3.12
C ASN A 191 -1.35 12.37 -4.66
N PRO A 192 -0.87 13.41 -5.37
CA PRO A 192 -0.90 13.46 -6.84
C PRO A 192 -0.01 12.41 -7.53
N ASP A 193 0.87 11.74 -6.78
CA ASP A 193 1.72 10.67 -7.31
C ASP A 193 0.97 9.34 -7.43
N TYR A 194 -0.27 9.25 -6.91
CA TYR A 194 -1.05 8.02 -6.92
C TYR A 194 -2.28 8.11 -7.82
N GLN A 195 -2.54 7.02 -8.55
CA GLN A 195 -3.81 6.74 -9.19
C GLN A 195 -4.56 5.73 -8.33
N THR A 196 -5.66 6.16 -7.72
CA THR A 196 -6.36 5.37 -6.71
C THR A 196 -7.60 4.68 -7.28
N PHE A 197 -7.74 3.40 -6.93
CA PHE A 197 -8.87 2.53 -7.28
C PHE A 197 -9.50 2.02 -5.99
N TYR A 198 -10.74 2.41 -5.72
CA TYR A 198 -11.47 2.02 -4.52
C TYR A 198 -12.75 1.30 -4.89
N MET A 199 -12.83 0.02 -4.54
CA MET A 199 -13.94 -0.82 -4.95
C MET A 199 -14.81 -1.29 -3.78
N VAL A 200 -16.06 -1.58 -4.06
CA VAL A 200 -16.91 -2.39 -3.19
C VAL A 200 -16.77 -3.83 -3.63
N VAL A 201 -16.24 -4.70 -2.76
CA VAL A 201 -15.90 -6.08 -3.13
C VAL A 201 -17.06 -7.04 -2.89
N ASP A 202 -18.06 -6.96 -3.73
CA ASP A 202 -19.28 -7.78 -3.69
C ASP A 202 -19.02 -9.25 -4.04
N LEU A 203 -18.11 -9.57 -4.97
CA LEU A 203 -17.72 -10.93 -5.27
C LEU A 203 -17.03 -11.63 -4.07
N HIS A 204 -16.24 -10.91 -3.27
CA HIS A 204 -15.71 -11.44 -2.03
C HIS A 204 -16.80 -11.60 -0.96
N THR A 205 -17.86 -10.80 -1.01
CA THR A 205 -18.97 -10.94 -0.07
C THR A 205 -19.69 -12.28 -0.24
N VAL A 206 -19.89 -12.75 -1.47
CA VAL A 206 -20.60 -14.00 -1.76
C VAL A 206 -19.75 -15.27 -1.51
N THR A 207 -18.48 -15.14 -1.13
CA THR A 207 -17.64 -16.31 -0.77
C THR A 207 -17.99 -16.94 0.58
N THR A 208 -18.73 -16.22 1.42
CA THR A 208 -19.25 -16.66 2.72
C THR A 208 -20.78 -16.52 2.72
N PRO A 209 -21.51 -17.14 3.67
CA PRO A 209 -22.95 -16.95 3.75
C PRO A 209 -23.34 -15.48 3.75
N TYR A 210 -24.29 -15.10 2.92
CA TYR A 210 -24.78 -13.74 2.73
C TYR A 210 -26.29 -13.73 2.49
N ASP A 211 -26.91 -12.58 2.71
CA ASP A 211 -28.31 -12.36 2.36
C ASP A 211 -28.41 -11.71 0.96
N LYS A 212 -28.97 -12.48 0.02
CA LYS A 212 -29.12 -12.04 -1.38
C LYS A 212 -30.07 -10.86 -1.55
N ASP A 213 -31.07 -10.74 -0.65
CA ASP A 213 -32.12 -9.74 -0.78
C ASP A 213 -31.64 -8.35 -0.32
N THR A 214 -30.63 -8.31 0.54
CA THR A 214 -30.03 -7.05 1.04
C THR A 214 -28.66 -6.71 0.42
N LEU A 215 -28.06 -7.61 -0.36
CA LEU A 215 -26.70 -7.42 -0.91
C LEU A 215 -26.61 -6.17 -1.80
N LYS A 216 -27.57 -5.98 -2.72
CA LYS A 216 -27.58 -4.85 -3.64
C LYS A 216 -27.61 -3.52 -2.89
N ASP A 217 -28.47 -3.42 -1.89
CA ASP A 217 -28.57 -2.21 -1.06
C ASP A 217 -27.31 -1.99 -0.22
N SER A 218 -26.72 -3.06 0.29
CA SER A 218 -25.46 -3.01 1.01
C SER A 218 -24.31 -2.50 0.15
N VAL A 219 -24.21 -2.94 -1.11
CA VAL A 219 -23.21 -2.46 -2.07
C VAL A 219 -23.40 -0.98 -2.33
N ARG A 220 -24.65 -0.54 -2.65
CA ARG A 220 -24.96 0.87 -2.89
C ARG A 220 -24.68 1.74 -1.68
N ASN A 221 -25.03 1.28 -0.48
CA ASN A 221 -24.79 1.99 0.76
C ASN A 221 -23.30 2.24 1.01
N ILE A 222 -22.41 1.30 0.68
CA ILE A 222 -20.97 1.52 0.81
C ILE A 222 -20.45 2.58 -0.17
N ILE A 223 -20.97 2.62 -1.41
CA ILE A 223 -20.63 3.71 -2.34
C ILE A 223 -21.04 5.07 -1.75
N ILE A 224 -22.26 5.16 -1.22
CA ILE A 224 -22.73 6.39 -0.57
C ILE A 224 -21.85 6.73 0.65
N ASP A 225 -21.48 5.73 1.46
CA ASP A 225 -20.58 5.90 2.62
C ASP A 225 -19.19 6.41 2.17
N TYR A 226 -18.62 5.88 1.08
CA TYR A 226 -17.35 6.33 0.51
C TYR A 226 -17.40 7.81 0.13
N LEU A 227 -18.43 8.20 -0.62
CA LEU A 227 -18.65 9.58 -1.07
C LEU A 227 -18.89 10.53 0.12
N ALA A 228 -19.69 10.08 1.10
CA ALA A 228 -19.97 10.84 2.31
C ALA A 228 -18.73 11.07 3.17
N CYS A 229 -17.85 10.08 3.26
CA CYS A 229 -16.56 10.19 3.94
C CYS A 229 -15.57 11.11 3.23
N GLY A 230 -15.83 11.52 1.99
CA GLY A 230 -14.99 12.47 1.23
C GLY A 230 -14.17 11.86 0.09
N LEU A 231 -14.39 10.59 -0.27
CA LEU A 231 -13.81 10.05 -1.50
C LEU A 231 -14.42 10.76 -2.71
N ASP A 232 -13.56 11.34 -3.54
CA ASP A 232 -13.91 12.17 -4.67
C ASP A 232 -13.79 11.37 -5.98
N PRO A 233 -14.90 11.14 -6.75
CA PRO A 233 -14.87 10.40 -8.00
C PRO A 233 -14.09 11.10 -9.12
N GLN A 234 -13.71 12.38 -8.94
CA GLN A 234 -12.82 13.09 -9.87
C GLN A 234 -11.34 12.77 -9.59
N LYS A 235 -10.99 12.42 -8.36
CA LYS A 235 -9.63 12.08 -7.93
C LYS A 235 -9.39 10.58 -7.91
N SER A 236 -10.39 9.80 -7.51
CA SER A 236 -10.33 8.35 -7.33
C SER A 236 -11.29 7.62 -8.26
N THR A 237 -10.92 6.43 -8.73
CA THR A 237 -11.84 5.55 -9.43
C THR A 237 -12.62 4.72 -8.41
N ILE A 238 -13.90 5.04 -8.20
CA ILE A 238 -14.80 4.37 -7.24
C ILE A 238 -15.74 3.46 -8.02
N PHE A 239 -15.76 2.15 -7.72
CA PHE A 239 -16.52 1.19 -8.53
C PHE A 239 -16.95 -0.05 -7.73
N ILE A 240 -17.80 -0.88 -8.37
CA ILE A 240 -18.26 -2.17 -7.84
C ILE A 240 -17.48 -3.28 -8.56
N GLN A 241 -16.90 -4.21 -7.81
CA GLN A 241 -16.04 -5.28 -8.32
C GLN A 241 -16.72 -6.11 -9.41
N SER A 242 -17.97 -6.55 -9.22
CA SER A 242 -18.72 -7.38 -10.18
C SER A 242 -19.02 -6.66 -11.52
N MET A 243 -18.93 -5.33 -11.57
CA MET A 243 -19.11 -4.56 -12.80
C MET A 243 -17.85 -4.60 -13.70
N VAL A 244 -16.75 -5.20 -13.23
CA VAL A 244 -15.50 -5.37 -13.97
C VAL A 244 -15.20 -6.87 -14.08
N PRO A 245 -15.77 -7.60 -15.06
CA PRO A 245 -15.64 -9.05 -15.18
C PRO A 245 -14.21 -9.55 -15.41
N GLU A 246 -13.32 -8.67 -15.83
CA GLU A 246 -11.90 -8.91 -16.01
C GLU A 246 -11.21 -9.44 -14.73
N HIS A 247 -11.71 -9.09 -13.55
CA HIS A 247 -11.27 -9.65 -12.26
C HIS A 247 -11.41 -11.17 -12.20
N ILE A 248 -12.60 -11.67 -12.62
CA ILE A 248 -12.90 -13.12 -12.59
C ILE A 248 -12.09 -13.85 -13.65
N GLU A 249 -11.99 -13.29 -14.86
CA GLU A 249 -11.24 -13.92 -15.94
C GLU A 249 -9.75 -14.01 -15.57
N LEU A 250 -9.18 -12.94 -15.02
CA LEU A 250 -7.80 -12.93 -14.58
C LEU A 250 -7.55 -13.88 -13.41
N ALA A 251 -8.48 -13.97 -12.44
CA ALA A 251 -8.40 -14.91 -11.33
C ALA A 251 -8.35 -16.36 -11.83
N TYR A 252 -9.14 -16.70 -12.86
CA TYR A 252 -9.08 -18.02 -13.49
C TYR A 252 -7.69 -18.28 -14.09
N LEU A 253 -7.13 -17.32 -14.83
CA LEU A 253 -5.79 -17.45 -15.43
C LEU A 253 -4.71 -17.62 -14.35
N PHE A 254 -4.78 -16.86 -13.27
CA PHE A 254 -3.85 -16.98 -12.13
C PHE A 254 -3.97 -18.31 -11.39
N SER A 255 -5.15 -18.93 -11.38
CA SER A 255 -5.34 -20.28 -10.80
C SER A 255 -4.45 -21.33 -11.45
N THR A 256 -3.96 -21.11 -12.68
CA THR A 256 -3.06 -22.03 -13.39
C THR A 256 -1.64 -22.07 -12.84
N VAL A 257 -1.25 -21.14 -11.99
CA VAL A 257 0.09 -21.05 -11.37
C VAL A 257 0.09 -21.23 -9.86
N VAL A 258 -1.09 -21.50 -9.26
CA VAL A 258 -1.26 -21.71 -7.82
C VAL A 258 -1.75 -23.12 -7.53
N SER A 259 -1.14 -23.82 -6.57
CA SER A 259 -1.56 -25.15 -6.20
C SER A 259 -2.69 -25.13 -5.15
N VAL A 260 -3.60 -26.11 -5.20
CA VAL A 260 -4.65 -26.32 -4.19
C VAL A 260 -4.05 -26.45 -2.79
N ALA A 261 -2.95 -27.19 -2.64
CA ALA A 261 -2.28 -27.38 -1.35
C ALA A 261 -1.83 -26.04 -0.77
N ARG A 262 -1.29 -25.11 -1.58
CA ARG A 262 -0.89 -23.76 -1.12
C ARG A 262 -2.08 -22.99 -0.55
N MET A 263 -3.23 -23.04 -1.19
CA MET A 263 -4.45 -22.36 -0.72
C MET A 263 -5.00 -22.98 0.58
N GLN A 264 -5.01 -24.31 0.68
CA GLN A 264 -5.47 -25.01 1.88
C GLN A 264 -4.56 -24.75 3.11
N HIS A 265 -3.30 -24.40 2.91
CA HIS A 265 -2.36 -24.09 4.01
C HIS A 265 -2.47 -22.66 4.54
N LEU A 266 -3.22 -21.76 3.88
CA LEU A 266 -3.42 -20.40 4.36
C LEU A 266 -4.12 -20.38 5.73
N PRO A 267 -3.59 -19.61 6.71
CA PRO A 267 -4.22 -19.49 8.03
C PRO A 267 -5.67 -19.01 7.93
N THR A 268 -5.92 -18.03 7.08
CA THR A 268 -7.23 -17.42 6.84
C THR A 268 -8.26 -18.42 6.25
N PHE A 269 -7.82 -19.34 5.38
CA PHE A 269 -8.70 -20.41 4.91
C PHE A 269 -9.12 -21.35 6.05
N LYS A 270 -8.15 -21.80 6.86
CA LYS A 270 -8.39 -22.68 8.01
C LYS A 270 -9.34 -22.05 9.03
N GLU A 271 -9.17 -20.76 9.28
CA GLU A 271 -10.05 -19.99 10.15
C GLU A 271 -11.47 -19.90 9.61
N LYS A 272 -11.63 -19.56 8.32
CA LYS A 272 -12.96 -19.50 7.67
C LYS A 272 -13.67 -20.83 7.62
N VAL A 273 -12.96 -21.94 7.42
CA VAL A 273 -13.51 -23.29 7.51
C VAL A 273 -14.05 -23.56 8.91
N LYS A 274 -13.36 -23.12 9.97
CA LYS A 274 -13.85 -23.26 11.36
C LYS A 274 -15.09 -22.40 11.62
N GLN A 275 -15.11 -21.16 11.09
CA GLN A 275 -16.25 -20.25 11.24
C GLN A 275 -17.49 -20.72 10.47
N HIS A 276 -17.32 -21.33 9.31
CA HIS A 276 -18.39 -21.73 8.40
C HIS A 276 -18.21 -23.17 7.89
N PRO A 277 -18.28 -24.20 8.75
CA PRO A 277 -17.96 -25.58 8.37
C PRO A 277 -18.91 -26.16 7.30
N GLY A 278 -20.14 -25.64 7.22
CA GLY A 278 -21.12 -26.00 6.18
C GLY A 278 -20.94 -25.25 4.84
N ASN A 279 -19.99 -24.32 4.73
CA ASN A 279 -19.80 -23.48 3.54
C ASN A 279 -18.35 -23.54 3.01
N VAL A 280 -17.77 -24.73 2.97
CA VAL A 280 -16.41 -24.94 2.43
C VAL A 280 -16.49 -25.12 0.92
N THR A 281 -16.57 -24.01 0.21
CA THR A 281 -16.74 -23.97 -1.25
C THR A 281 -15.43 -23.71 -2.00
N MET A 282 -15.44 -23.94 -3.32
CA MET A 282 -14.32 -23.53 -4.19
C MET A 282 -14.09 -22.01 -4.16
N ALA A 283 -15.14 -21.21 -4.02
CA ALA A 283 -15.01 -19.76 -3.88
C ALA A 283 -14.26 -19.39 -2.59
N LEU A 284 -14.56 -20.07 -1.47
CA LEU A 284 -13.84 -19.88 -0.20
C LEU A 284 -12.36 -20.30 -0.30
N LEU A 285 -12.04 -21.34 -1.07
CA LEU A 285 -10.67 -21.77 -1.30
C LEU A 285 -9.91 -20.79 -2.20
N ASN A 286 -10.57 -20.27 -3.22
CA ASN A 286 -9.95 -19.51 -4.31
C ASN A 286 -9.99 -17.99 -4.12
N TYR A 287 -10.67 -17.44 -3.09
CA TYR A 287 -10.77 -15.99 -2.94
C TYR A 287 -9.39 -15.27 -2.81
N PRO A 288 -8.30 -15.87 -2.29
CA PRO A 288 -7.00 -15.19 -2.29
C PRO A 288 -6.44 -15.00 -3.70
N VAL A 289 -6.80 -15.89 -4.65
CA VAL A 289 -6.44 -15.73 -6.07
C VAL A 289 -7.29 -14.65 -6.74
N LEU A 290 -8.58 -14.54 -6.36
CA LEU A 290 -9.42 -13.42 -6.79
C LEU A 290 -8.88 -12.09 -6.25
N MET A 291 -8.46 -12.02 -5.00
CA MET A 291 -7.82 -10.82 -4.43
C MET A 291 -6.52 -10.47 -5.17
N ALA A 292 -5.71 -11.47 -5.53
CA ALA A 292 -4.52 -11.23 -6.35
C ALA A 292 -4.89 -10.67 -7.75
N ALA A 293 -5.97 -11.17 -8.35
CA ALA A 293 -6.47 -10.64 -9.61
C ALA A 293 -6.99 -9.20 -9.48
N ASP A 294 -7.69 -8.89 -8.39
CA ASP A 294 -8.15 -7.53 -8.08
C ASP A 294 -6.98 -6.54 -8.07
N ILE A 295 -5.88 -6.91 -7.43
CA ILE A 295 -4.70 -6.04 -7.27
C ILE A 295 -3.92 -5.94 -8.59
N LEU A 296 -3.63 -7.09 -9.19
CA LEU A 296 -2.73 -7.16 -10.33
C LEU A 296 -3.37 -6.73 -11.65
N VAL A 297 -4.71 -6.75 -11.76
CA VAL A 297 -5.41 -6.26 -12.96
C VAL A 297 -5.18 -4.75 -13.15
N TYR A 298 -5.05 -4.01 -12.06
CA TYR A 298 -4.68 -2.59 -12.09
C TYR A 298 -3.17 -2.36 -11.99
N LYS A 299 -2.37 -3.41 -11.87
CA LYS A 299 -0.93 -3.31 -11.59
C LYS A 299 -0.66 -2.43 -10.36
N ALA A 300 -1.50 -2.56 -9.32
CA ALA A 300 -1.36 -1.78 -8.11
C ALA A 300 -0.12 -2.21 -7.33
N GLY A 301 0.75 -1.24 -7.03
CA GLY A 301 1.96 -1.45 -6.23
C GLY A 301 1.75 -1.23 -4.75
N LEU A 302 0.63 -0.58 -4.35
CA LEU A 302 0.34 -0.24 -2.98
C LEU A 302 -1.09 -0.62 -2.59
N VAL A 303 -1.24 -1.29 -1.46
CA VAL A 303 -2.54 -1.81 -0.99
C VAL A 303 -2.77 -1.42 0.47
N PRO A 304 -3.64 -0.43 0.75
CA PRO A 304 -4.02 -0.08 2.11
C PRO A 304 -4.97 -1.12 2.70
N VAL A 305 -4.41 -2.02 3.48
CA VAL A 305 -5.13 -3.10 4.18
C VAL A 305 -4.51 -3.38 5.53
N GLY A 306 -5.31 -3.95 6.45
CA GLY A 306 -4.84 -4.38 7.76
C GLY A 306 -3.75 -5.46 7.68
N VAL A 307 -2.98 -5.61 8.75
CA VAL A 307 -1.87 -6.59 8.86
C VAL A 307 -2.35 -8.03 8.69
N ASP A 308 -3.59 -8.33 9.02
CA ASP A 308 -4.23 -9.64 8.84
C ASP A 308 -4.36 -10.06 7.36
N GLN A 309 -4.25 -9.11 6.41
CA GLN A 309 -4.27 -9.35 4.97
C GLN A 309 -2.88 -9.63 4.36
N GLU A 310 -1.79 -9.52 5.13
CA GLU A 310 -0.43 -9.76 4.64
C GLU A 310 -0.24 -11.17 4.02
N PRO A 311 -0.84 -12.26 4.56
CA PRO A 311 -0.77 -13.57 3.90
C PRO A 311 -1.38 -13.61 2.49
N HIS A 312 -2.38 -12.78 2.21
CA HIS A 312 -2.99 -12.68 0.89
C HIS A 312 -2.12 -11.83 -0.07
N LEU A 313 -1.48 -10.78 0.43
CA LEU A 313 -0.51 -10.02 -0.35
C LEU A 313 0.69 -10.89 -0.74
N GLU A 314 1.15 -11.79 0.15
CA GLU A 314 2.22 -12.71 -0.20
C GLU A 314 1.79 -13.69 -1.31
N VAL A 315 0.56 -14.19 -1.28
CA VAL A 315 -0.01 -14.97 -2.41
C VAL A 315 0.00 -14.15 -3.70
N THR A 316 -0.35 -12.88 -3.62
CA THR A 316 -0.34 -11.96 -4.78
C THR A 316 1.07 -11.80 -5.36
N ARG A 317 2.08 -11.60 -4.51
CA ARG A 317 3.50 -11.53 -4.91
C ARG A 317 3.99 -12.84 -5.52
N GLU A 318 3.62 -13.99 -4.92
CA GLU A 318 3.93 -15.32 -5.49
C GLU A 318 3.35 -15.49 -6.90
N ILE A 319 2.11 -15.06 -7.12
CA ILE A 319 1.44 -15.10 -8.42
C ILE A 319 2.16 -14.17 -9.41
N ALA A 320 2.43 -12.93 -9.01
CA ALA A 320 3.14 -11.96 -9.85
C ALA A 320 4.50 -12.50 -10.31
N ARG A 321 5.32 -13.01 -9.38
CA ARG A 321 6.62 -13.62 -9.69
C ARG A 321 6.49 -14.77 -10.69
N LYS A 322 5.59 -15.73 -10.45
CA LYS A 322 5.39 -16.88 -11.34
C LYS A 322 4.90 -16.49 -12.73
N MET A 323 3.99 -15.53 -12.81
CA MET A 323 3.50 -15.03 -14.09
C MET A 323 4.60 -14.28 -14.86
N ASN A 324 5.40 -13.47 -14.15
CA ASN A 324 6.54 -12.76 -14.73
C ASN A 324 7.61 -13.75 -15.24
N GLU A 325 7.97 -14.74 -14.44
CA GLU A 325 8.97 -15.75 -14.80
C GLU A 325 8.51 -16.63 -15.98
N LYS A 326 7.29 -17.13 -15.91
CA LYS A 326 6.78 -18.11 -16.87
C LYS A 326 6.39 -17.50 -18.21
N TYR A 327 5.81 -16.28 -18.17
CA TYR A 327 5.21 -15.66 -19.36
C TYR A 327 5.88 -14.35 -19.78
N GLY A 328 6.93 -13.90 -19.05
CA GLY A 328 7.65 -12.67 -19.37
C GLY A 328 6.83 -11.40 -19.17
N LEU A 329 5.87 -11.42 -18.24
CA LEU A 329 5.07 -10.27 -17.85
C LEU A 329 5.88 -9.33 -16.94
N ASN A 330 5.29 -8.20 -16.60
CA ASN A 330 5.84 -7.22 -15.64
C ASN A 330 4.75 -6.79 -14.66
N LEU A 331 4.24 -7.77 -13.89
CA LEU A 331 3.29 -7.51 -12.82
C LEU A 331 4.06 -7.05 -11.57
N PRO A 332 3.60 -6.03 -10.84
CA PRO A 332 4.25 -5.57 -9.61
C PRO A 332 4.10 -6.58 -8.47
N GLU A 333 5.03 -6.55 -7.54
CA GLU A 333 4.87 -7.18 -6.24
C GLU A 333 4.32 -6.12 -5.27
N PRO A 334 3.03 -6.20 -4.88
CA PRO A 334 2.40 -5.14 -4.11
C PRO A 334 2.92 -5.09 -2.68
N GLU A 335 3.00 -3.87 -2.15
CA GLU A 335 3.33 -3.59 -0.76
C GLU A 335 2.08 -3.19 0.03
N ARG A 336 2.06 -3.55 1.31
CA ARG A 336 1.02 -3.09 2.23
C ARG A 336 1.28 -1.64 2.64
N PHE A 337 0.24 -0.82 2.55
CA PHE A 337 0.24 0.50 3.16
C PHE A 337 -0.42 0.40 4.55
N ALA A 338 0.36 0.66 5.60
CA ALA A 338 -0.15 0.71 6.96
C ALA A 338 -0.85 2.04 7.19
N THR A 339 -2.14 2.00 7.55
CA THR A 339 -2.92 3.21 7.88
C THR A 339 -2.84 3.49 9.37
N PRO A 340 -2.63 4.76 9.80
CA PRO A 340 -2.85 5.13 11.18
C PRO A 340 -4.29 4.74 11.60
N GLY A 341 -4.44 3.98 12.69
CA GLY A 341 -5.76 3.52 13.15
C GLY A 341 -6.25 2.20 12.52
N GLU A 342 -5.35 1.39 11.94
CA GLU A 342 -5.70 0.06 11.39
C GLU A 342 -6.28 -0.91 12.43
N TYR A 343 -6.06 -0.64 13.71
CA TYR A 343 -6.67 -1.34 14.81
C TYR A 343 -7.62 -0.42 15.57
N VAL A 344 -8.90 -0.70 15.50
CA VAL A 344 -9.94 -0.03 16.31
C VAL A 344 -10.50 -1.08 17.27
N PRO A 345 -10.38 -0.88 18.59
CA PRO A 345 -10.78 -1.87 19.56
C PRO A 345 -12.29 -2.09 19.57
N SER A 346 -12.68 -3.33 19.86
CA SER A 346 -14.07 -3.70 20.06
C SER A 346 -14.66 -3.02 21.29
N LEU A 347 -15.95 -2.63 21.24
CA LEU A 347 -16.68 -2.14 22.40
C LEU A 347 -16.91 -3.23 23.45
N THR A 348 -16.79 -4.51 23.10
CA THR A 348 -16.91 -5.63 24.04
C THR A 348 -15.68 -5.83 24.92
N GLY A 349 -14.60 -5.10 24.64
CA GLY A 349 -13.33 -5.22 25.37
C GLY A 349 -12.41 -6.32 24.86
N GLU A 350 -12.81 -7.08 23.84
CA GLU A 350 -12.03 -8.16 23.27
C GLU A 350 -11.91 -8.02 21.76
N GLY A 351 -10.68 -8.03 21.25
CA GLY A 351 -10.36 -8.02 19.83
C GLY A 351 -10.69 -6.70 19.11
N LYS A 352 -10.75 -6.78 17.80
CA LYS A 352 -11.00 -5.66 16.90
C LYS A 352 -12.50 -5.46 16.67
N MET A 353 -12.90 -4.21 16.46
CA MET A 353 -14.27 -3.84 16.06
C MET A 353 -14.69 -4.59 14.79
N SER A 354 -15.79 -5.32 14.85
CA SER A 354 -16.26 -6.18 13.77
C SER A 354 -17.76 -6.39 13.81
N LYS A 355 -18.42 -6.39 12.66
CA LYS A 355 -19.86 -6.68 12.54
C LYS A 355 -20.26 -8.09 12.89
N SER A 356 -19.33 -9.03 12.82
CA SER A 356 -19.61 -10.44 13.18
C SER A 356 -19.78 -10.67 14.67
N VAL A 357 -19.47 -9.66 15.50
CA VAL A 357 -19.63 -9.68 16.97
C VAL A 357 -20.66 -8.64 17.36
N GLU A 358 -21.81 -9.08 17.85
CA GLU A 358 -22.88 -8.17 18.29
C GLU A 358 -22.41 -7.24 19.41
N GLY A 359 -22.78 -5.96 19.32
CA GLY A 359 -22.38 -4.96 20.31
C GLY A 359 -20.93 -4.47 20.24
N SER A 360 -20.13 -4.99 19.29
CA SER A 360 -18.71 -4.65 19.19
C SER A 360 -18.41 -3.33 18.48
N TYR A 361 -19.37 -2.76 17.74
CA TYR A 361 -19.11 -1.68 16.78
C TYR A 361 -20.10 -0.52 16.84
N ILE A 362 -19.65 0.63 16.37
CA ILE A 362 -20.47 1.84 16.09
C ILE A 362 -20.48 2.02 14.58
N ASN A 363 -21.67 2.14 13.95
CA ASN A 363 -21.78 2.52 12.56
C ASN A 363 -21.50 4.02 12.37
N ILE A 364 -20.95 4.41 11.22
CA ILE A 364 -20.76 5.84 10.91
C ILE A 364 -22.09 6.61 10.81
N THR A 365 -23.20 5.89 10.70
CA THR A 365 -24.57 6.44 10.62
C THR A 365 -25.31 6.46 11.95
N ASP A 366 -24.71 5.99 13.04
CA ASP A 366 -25.32 6.01 14.36
C ASP A 366 -25.44 7.46 14.90
N ASN A 367 -26.62 7.85 15.34
CA ASN A 367 -26.80 9.15 15.97
C ASN A 367 -26.22 9.18 17.40
N LEU A 368 -26.12 10.35 17.98
CA LEU A 368 -25.52 10.55 19.31
C LEU A 368 -26.12 9.63 20.39
N GLU A 369 -27.45 9.47 20.41
CA GLU A 369 -28.11 8.65 21.43
C GLU A 369 -27.77 7.17 21.27
N VAL A 370 -27.73 6.65 20.03
CA VAL A 370 -27.30 5.28 19.75
C VAL A 370 -25.84 5.06 20.13
N ILE A 371 -24.96 6.04 19.85
CA ILE A 371 -23.55 5.98 20.25
C ILE A 371 -23.41 5.92 21.76
N LYS A 372 -24.15 6.76 22.50
CA LYS A 372 -24.18 6.74 23.98
C LYS A 372 -24.68 5.41 24.54
N GLU A 373 -25.75 4.86 23.97
CA GLU A 373 -26.27 3.54 24.35
C GLU A 373 -25.28 2.41 24.16
N LYS A 374 -24.55 2.42 23.02
CA LYS A 374 -23.52 1.42 22.72
C LYS A 374 -22.32 1.54 23.67
N LEU A 375 -21.82 2.74 23.89
CA LEU A 375 -20.72 2.98 24.83
C LEU A 375 -21.11 2.68 26.28
N ALA A 376 -22.36 2.96 26.68
CA ALA A 376 -22.85 2.63 28.02
C ALA A 376 -22.70 1.13 28.33
N LYS A 377 -22.93 0.26 27.35
CA LYS A 377 -22.81 -1.21 27.44
C LYS A 377 -21.38 -1.72 27.48
N ALA A 378 -20.38 -0.90 27.08
CA ALA A 378 -18.98 -1.32 27.09
C ALA A 378 -18.54 -1.70 28.52
N PRO A 379 -17.89 -2.87 28.70
CA PRO A 379 -17.52 -3.36 30.03
C PRO A 379 -16.48 -2.43 30.67
N THR A 380 -16.57 -2.28 31.97
CA THR A 380 -15.66 -1.49 32.79
C THR A 380 -15.45 -2.17 34.14
N ASP A 381 -14.39 -1.81 34.80
CA ASP A 381 -14.07 -2.23 36.17
C ASP A 381 -14.58 -1.20 37.22
N GLN A 382 -13.96 -1.16 38.39
CA GLN A 382 -14.33 -0.23 39.47
C GLN A 382 -13.80 1.21 39.26
N GLY A 383 -13.11 1.47 38.15
CA GLY A 383 -12.59 2.79 37.77
C GLY A 383 -11.30 3.22 38.44
N LYS A 384 -10.68 2.36 39.25
CA LYS A 384 -9.43 2.67 39.95
C LYS A 384 -8.57 1.44 40.10
N GLY A 385 -7.23 1.61 39.90
CA GLY A 385 -6.25 0.56 40.05
C GLY A 385 -4.85 1.10 40.28
N SER A 386 -3.93 0.22 40.68
CA SER A 386 -2.50 0.56 40.82
C SER A 386 -1.77 0.64 39.48
N LYS A 387 -2.36 0.10 38.40
CA LYS A 387 -1.84 0.09 37.05
C LYS A 387 -2.99 0.16 36.06
N VAL A 388 -2.82 0.94 35.00
CA VAL A 388 -3.79 1.04 33.92
C VAL A 388 -3.91 -0.31 33.20
N PRO A 389 -5.11 -0.83 32.97
CA PRO A 389 -5.31 -2.05 32.20
C PRO A 389 -4.80 -1.91 30.75
N THR A 390 -4.12 -2.95 30.26
CA THR A 390 -3.61 -3.05 28.88
C THR A 390 -4.52 -3.89 28.00
N GLU A 391 -5.53 -4.54 28.59
CA GLU A 391 -6.49 -5.41 27.90
C GLU A 391 -7.89 -5.18 28.50
N GLY A 392 -8.94 -5.62 27.79
CA GLY A 392 -10.31 -5.53 28.23
C GLY A 392 -10.98 -4.18 27.95
N GLY A 393 -12.20 -3.99 28.48
CA GLY A 393 -13.05 -2.86 28.12
C GLY A 393 -12.48 -1.50 28.49
N VAL A 394 -11.75 -1.39 29.60
CA VAL A 394 -11.11 -0.13 30.00
C VAL A 394 -9.99 0.25 29.02
N ALA A 395 -9.13 -0.70 28.63
CA ALA A 395 -8.11 -0.46 27.63
C ALA A 395 -8.72 -0.03 26.30
N SER A 396 -9.78 -0.73 25.84
CA SER A 396 -10.51 -0.37 24.62
C SER A 396 -11.10 1.04 24.67
N LEU A 397 -11.68 1.46 25.80
CA LEU A 397 -12.21 2.82 25.95
C LEU A 397 -11.09 3.86 25.90
N LEU A 398 -9.95 3.62 26.55
CA LEU A 398 -8.81 4.54 26.54
C LEU A 398 -8.16 4.65 25.16
N GLU A 399 -8.10 3.55 24.38
CA GLU A 399 -7.67 3.60 22.97
C GLU A 399 -8.65 4.42 22.11
N LEU A 400 -9.97 4.26 22.30
CA LEU A 400 -10.95 5.09 21.61
C LEU A 400 -10.84 6.57 22.02
N VAL A 401 -10.58 6.89 23.29
CA VAL A 401 -10.28 8.26 23.72
C VAL A 401 -9.06 8.81 22.97
N GLU A 402 -7.98 8.03 22.84
CA GLU A 402 -6.81 8.48 22.06
C GLU A 402 -7.15 8.76 20.60
N LEU A 403 -7.92 7.87 19.95
CA LEU A 403 -8.30 8.00 18.55
C LEU A 403 -9.18 9.23 18.25
N PHE A 404 -10.05 9.63 19.18
CA PHE A 404 -11.02 10.72 18.97
C PHE A 404 -10.71 12.01 19.72
N GLN A 405 -9.98 11.94 20.82
CA GLN A 405 -9.67 13.09 21.68
C GLN A 405 -8.17 13.33 21.84
N GLY A 406 -7.33 12.42 21.34
CA GLY A 406 -5.88 12.53 21.33
C GLY A 406 -5.19 11.96 22.56
N LEU A 407 -3.87 11.80 22.44
CA LEU A 407 -3.00 11.17 23.44
C LEU A 407 -3.03 11.88 24.81
N GLU A 408 -3.10 13.20 24.81
CA GLU A 408 -3.10 13.98 26.08
C GLU A 408 -4.37 13.71 26.90
N LYS A 409 -5.52 13.59 26.24
CA LYS A 409 -6.77 13.25 26.92
C LYS A 409 -6.75 11.81 27.48
N ARG A 410 -6.17 10.88 26.72
CA ARG A 410 -5.91 9.51 27.20
C ARG A 410 -5.05 9.52 28.46
N LYS A 411 -3.91 10.22 28.47
CA LYS A 411 -3.03 10.35 29.64
C LYS A 411 -3.72 10.96 30.87
N GLU A 412 -4.63 11.92 30.65
CA GLU A 412 -5.45 12.51 31.71
C GLU A 412 -6.28 11.42 32.39
N TYR A 413 -7.00 10.59 31.63
CA TYR A 413 -7.80 9.50 32.18
C TYR A 413 -6.93 8.39 32.81
N GLU A 414 -5.77 8.06 32.23
CA GLU A 414 -4.82 7.11 32.82
C GLU A 414 -4.33 7.59 34.20
N LYS A 415 -4.05 8.89 34.33
CA LYS A 415 -3.65 9.50 35.60
C LYS A 415 -4.80 9.49 36.64
N GLN A 416 -6.01 9.76 36.18
CA GLN A 416 -7.21 9.67 37.07
C GLN A 416 -7.40 8.22 37.55
N TYR A 417 -7.25 7.22 36.66
CA TYR A 417 -7.41 5.81 37.01
C TYR A 417 -6.43 5.36 38.11
N ILE A 418 -5.19 5.80 38.08
CA ILE A 418 -4.20 5.48 39.14
C ILE A 418 -4.44 6.30 40.39
N GLY A 419 -4.93 7.52 40.27
CA GLY A 419 -5.12 8.47 41.36
C GLY A 419 -6.45 8.35 42.07
N GLU A 420 -7.39 9.24 41.72
CA GLU A 420 -8.69 9.39 42.36
C GLU A 420 -9.78 8.45 41.81
N GLY A 421 -9.57 7.94 40.62
CA GLY A 421 -10.48 7.06 39.88
C GLY A 421 -11.18 7.75 38.72
N ILE A 422 -11.51 6.94 37.67
CA ILE A 422 -12.28 7.41 36.51
C ILE A 422 -13.78 7.34 36.78
N ARG A 423 -14.49 8.39 36.38
CA ARG A 423 -15.94 8.40 36.30
C ARG A 423 -16.37 7.94 34.90
N TYR A 424 -16.59 6.66 34.74
CA TYR A 424 -16.90 6.08 33.42
C TYR A 424 -18.12 6.71 32.72
N LYS A 425 -19.09 7.18 33.46
CA LYS A 425 -20.24 7.88 32.87
C LYS A 425 -19.78 9.12 32.11
N GLU A 426 -18.94 9.94 32.73
CA GLU A 426 -18.41 11.18 32.13
C GLU A 426 -17.53 10.85 30.94
N LEU A 427 -16.58 9.90 31.09
CA LEU A 427 -15.71 9.44 29.99
C LEU A 427 -16.52 8.97 28.77
N LYS A 428 -17.55 8.13 29.01
CA LYS A 428 -18.36 7.58 27.92
C LYS A 428 -19.24 8.63 27.24
N GLU A 429 -19.74 9.60 27.97
CA GLU A 429 -20.51 10.74 27.43
C GLU A 429 -19.62 11.66 26.59
N GLU A 430 -18.44 12.05 27.11
CA GLU A 430 -17.46 12.86 26.36
C GLU A 430 -16.96 12.14 25.10
N LEU A 431 -16.66 10.84 25.20
CA LEU A 431 -16.24 10.04 24.06
C LEU A 431 -17.37 9.91 23.02
N ALA A 432 -18.62 9.71 23.46
CA ALA A 432 -19.77 9.65 22.55
C ALA A 432 -19.93 10.95 21.76
N GLN A 433 -19.77 12.10 22.44
CA GLN A 433 -19.84 13.40 21.79
C GLN A 433 -18.69 13.57 20.77
N ALA A 434 -17.46 13.24 21.15
CA ALA A 434 -16.32 13.34 20.25
C ALA A 434 -16.45 12.46 19.00
N ILE A 435 -16.95 11.23 19.16
CA ILE A 435 -17.24 10.32 18.02
C ILE A 435 -18.35 10.94 17.14
N TYR A 436 -19.43 11.44 17.73
CA TYR A 436 -20.53 12.04 16.97
C TYR A 436 -20.10 13.29 16.21
N ASP A 437 -19.29 14.15 16.83
CA ASP A 437 -18.79 15.38 16.19
C ASP A 437 -17.93 15.06 14.97
N GLU A 438 -17.10 14.01 15.01
CA GLU A 438 -16.35 13.50 13.84
C GLU A 438 -17.29 12.98 12.75
N LEU A 439 -18.37 12.29 13.11
CA LEU A 439 -19.27 11.64 12.17
C LEU A 439 -20.36 12.55 11.60
N LYS A 440 -20.68 13.67 12.26
CA LYS A 440 -21.80 14.54 11.89
C LYS A 440 -21.71 15.04 10.45
N GLY A 441 -20.54 15.55 10.05
CA GLY A 441 -20.35 16.01 8.66
C GLY A 441 -20.54 14.90 7.63
N ILE A 442 -20.13 13.68 7.95
CA ILE A 442 -20.33 12.49 7.11
C ILE A 442 -21.82 12.17 7.00
N GLN A 443 -22.55 12.20 8.11
CA GLN A 443 -23.99 11.92 8.16
C GLN A 443 -24.80 12.95 7.38
N ASP A 444 -24.46 14.23 7.50
CA ASP A 444 -25.12 15.32 6.78
C ASP A 444 -24.93 15.12 5.25
N LYS A 445 -23.69 14.91 4.82
CA LYS A 445 -23.39 14.67 3.40
C LYS A 445 -24.02 13.39 2.87
N ARG A 446 -24.07 12.33 3.69
CA ARG A 446 -24.73 11.09 3.34
C ARG A 446 -26.24 11.32 3.08
N SER A 447 -26.90 12.09 3.94
CA SER A 447 -28.33 12.42 3.78
C SER A 447 -28.63 13.20 2.50
N GLU A 448 -27.68 14.01 2.01
CA GLU A 448 -27.76 14.68 0.72
C GLU A 448 -27.63 13.67 -0.43
N LEU A 449 -26.62 12.80 -0.38
CA LEU A 449 -26.37 11.80 -1.40
C LEU A 449 -27.48 10.75 -1.54
N GLU A 450 -28.16 10.39 -0.45
CA GLU A 450 -29.32 9.49 -0.47
C GLU A 450 -30.50 10.08 -1.28
N LYS A 451 -30.59 11.41 -1.38
CA LYS A 451 -31.61 12.11 -2.17
C LYS A 451 -31.20 12.27 -3.64
N ASP A 452 -29.89 12.21 -3.92
CA ASP A 452 -29.32 12.34 -5.27
C ASP A 452 -28.93 10.96 -5.85
N SER A 453 -29.95 10.15 -6.08
CA SER A 453 -29.78 8.78 -6.63
C SER A 453 -29.11 8.80 -8.00
N GLU A 454 -29.38 9.81 -8.84
CA GLU A 454 -28.84 9.92 -10.18
C GLU A 454 -27.33 10.15 -10.18
N PHE A 455 -26.83 11.03 -9.31
CA PHE A 455 -25.40 11.25 -9.11
C PHE A 455 -24.68 9.97 -8.66
N VAL A 456 -25.26 9.26 -7.68
CA VAL A 456 -24.66 8.00 -7.19
C VAL A 456 -24.57 6.94 -8.31
N ASP A 457 -25.63 6.83 -9.14
CA ASP A 457 -25.65 5.89 -10.27
C ASP A 457 -24.62 6.28 -11.34
N GLN A 458 -24.46 7.58 -11.60
CA GLN A 458 -23.43 8.09 -12.50
C GLN A 458 -22.03 7.74 -12.00
N VAL A 459 -21.73 7.97 -10.72
CA VAL A 459 -20.43 7.62 -10.11
C VAL A 459 -20.13 6.12 -10.26
N ILE A 460 -21.10 5.27 -9.97
CA ILE A 460 -20.96 3.80 -10.10
C ILE A 460 -20.62 3.42 -11.55
N LYS A 461 -21.36 3.97 -12.51
CA LYS A 461 -21.18 3.68 -13.94
C LYS A 461 -19.83 4.17 -14.47
N GLU A 462 -19.52 5.44 -14.24
CA GLU A 462 -18.25 6.03 -14.71
C GLU A 462 -17.03 5.37 -14.06
N GLY A 463 -17.14 5.05 -12.76
CA GLY A 463 -16.10 4.33 -12.06
C GLY A 463 -15.85 2.94 -12.64
N ALA A 464 -16.91 2.19 -12.94
CA ALA A 464 -16.81 0.89 -13.59
C ALA A 464 -16.18 1.00 -15.00
N ASP A 465 -16.58 1.99 -15.80
CA ASP A 465 -16.05 2.21 -17.15
C ASP A 465 -14.54 2.57 -17.09
N LYS A 466 -14.13 3.47 -16.16
CA LYS A 466 -12.72 3.82 -15.94
C LYS A 466 -11.91 2.58 -15.49
N ALA A 467 -12.40 1.82 -14.52
CA ALA A 467 -11.75 0.63 -14.01
C ALA A 467 -11.61 -0.46 -15.09
N ARG A 468 -12.68 -0.69 -15.86
CA ARG A 468 -12.71 -1.66 -16.95
C ARG A 468 -11.69 -1.37 -18.04
N LYS A 469 -11.50 -0.11 -18.39
CA LYS A 469 -10.50 0.29 -19.38
C LYS A 469 -9.11 -0.21 -18.99
N VAL A 470 -8.68 0.03 -17.76
CA VAL A 470 -7.37 -0.41 -17.25
C VAL A 470 -7.32 -1.93 -17.12
N ALA A 471 -8.36 -2.54 -16.58
CA ALA A 471 -8.45 -3.98 -16.37
C ALA A 471 -8.35 -4.77 -17.70
N SER A 472 -9.06 -4.31 -18.75
CA SER A 472 -9.05 -4.92 -20.08
C SER A 472 -7.68 -4.83 -20.76
N GLU A 473 -6.91 -3.78 -20.53
CA GLU A 473 -5.54 -3.64 -21.05
C GLU A 473 -4.62 -4.68 -20.42
N THR A 474 -4.65 -4.80 -19.09
CA THR A 474 -3.82 -5.79 -18.36
C THR A 474 -4.25 -7.23 -18.72
N LEU A 475 -5.54 -7.51 -18.76
CA LEU A 475 -6.04 -8.84 -19.14
C LEU A 475 -5.60 -9.24 -20.55
N ARG A 476 -5.65 -8.29 -21.51
CA ARG A 476 -5.16 -8.53 -22.89
C ARG A 476 -3.66 -8.82 -22.93
N GLU A 477 -2.87 -8.09 -22.15
CA GLU A 477 -1.43 -8.35 -22.02
C GLU A 477 -1.16 -9.77 -21.50
N VAL A 478 -1.87 -10.19 -20.43
CA VAL A 478 -1.74 -11.52 -19.85
C VAL A 478 -2.16 -12.60 -20.84
N LYS A 479 -3.32 -12.46 -21.48
CA LYS A 479 -3.81 -13.43 -22.50
C LYS A 479 -2.82 -13.57 -23.65
N LYS A 480 -2.28 -12.47 -24.13
CA LYS A 480 -1.26 -12.46 -25.19
C LYS A 480 0.01 -13.20 -24.77
N ALA A 481 0.50 -12.94 -23.55
CA ALA A 481 1.68 -13.59 -23.01
C ALA A 481 1.48 -15.09 -22.80
N MET A 482 0.26 -15.51 -22.44
CA MET A 482 -0.12 -16.91 -22.27
C MET A 482 -0.42 -17.64 -23.61
N GLY A 483 -0.48 -16.91 -24.74
CA GLY A 483 -0.78 -17.49 -26.05
C GLY A 483 -2.24 -17.84 -26.30
N ILE A 484 -3.18 -17.24 -25.56
CA ILE A 484 -4.65 -17.48 -25.66
C ILE A 484 -5.42 -16.31 -26.25
N SER A 485 -4.72 -15.34 -26.88
CA SER A 485 -5.34 -14.23 -27.62
C SER A 485 -5.31 -14.51 -29.11
N PHE A 486 -6.43 -14.25 -29.79
CA PHE A 486 -6.57 -14.31 -31.24
C PHE A 486 -6.68 -12.88 -31.80
#